data_0dd59be5060c2dff696f637a6575024d
#
_entry.id   0dd59be5060c2dff696f637a6575024d
#
_cell.length_a   1.000
_cell.length_b   1.000
_cell.length_c   1.000
_cell.angle_alpha   90.00
_cell.angle_beta   90.00
_cell.angle_gamma   90.00
#
_symmetry.space_group_name_H-M   'P 1'
#
loop_
_entity.id
_entity.type
_entity.pdbx_description
1 polymer ?
#
loop_
_entity_poly.entity_id
_entity_poly.type
_entity_poly.pdbx_seq_one_letter_code
_entity_poly.pdbx_strand_id
1 'polypeptide(L)'
;VGSPTPRTVMSEATARREHTDRDMRSKRPPAMSLLLRMDTVRRTGRVLSLLALDFVGVALAIYTALVLKEVVLGDLNATRVYEETRHFLPFAYLLTALLFARSGLYAARSQRPGLSRIVAALFQVAFVALIFAVISGEQFSSFYIFYGSLAFALLYVSGLRAVYESVTGVLLHAAGYRRRAMLIGTGKHIPDVAHALGEGAHHAPLEVVGYISLRPLDEPGLRSLGTLEDLAGVLGRERIEEVIIADSDFPQVEAVELVDQCHRQGV
;
A
#
# COMPACT_ATOMS: atom_id res chain seq x y z
N VAL A 1 0.79 -68.27 -14.73
CA VAL A 1 1.32 -67.11 -13.98
C VAL A 1 1.70 -66.11 -15.03
N GLY A 2 0.77 -65.16 -15.39
CA GLY A 2 0.98 -64.13 -16.39
C GLY A 2 1.63 -62.89 -15.79
N SER A 3 2.79 -62.50 -16.31
CA SER A 3 3.44 -61.22 -15.96
C SER A 3 2.60 -60.08 -16.48
N PRO A 4 2.39 -59.01 -15.70
CA PRO A 4 1.63 -57.85 -16.17
C PRO A 4 2.38 -57.12 -17.30
N THR A 5 1.66 -56.77 -18.36
CA THR A 5 2.21 -56.08 -19.52
C THR A 5 2.64 -54.63 -19.16
N PRO A 6 3.71 -54.09 -19.77
CA PRO A 6 4.25 -52.76 -19.42
C PRO A 6 3.25 -51.62 -19.58
N ARG A 7 2.21 -51.78 -20.37
CA ARG A 7 1.16 -50.77 -20.59
C ARG A 7 0.25 -50.53 -19.36
N THR A 8 0.00 -51.57 -18.57
CA THR A 8 -0.87 -51.47 -17.38
C THR A 8 -0.17 -50.72 -16.25
N VAL A 9 1.14 -50.90 -16.08
CA VAL A 9 1.93 -50.26 -15.03
C VAL A 9 2.08 -48.74 -15.27
N MET A 10 2.20 -48.33 -16.55
CA MET A 10 2.27 -46.88 -16.88
C MET A 10 0.93 -46.17 -16.65
N SER A 11 -0.20 -46.82 -16.90
CA SER A 11 -1.52 -46.23 -16.67
C SER A 11 -1.81 -46.00 -15.19
N GLU A 12 -1.44 -46.95 -14.33
CA GLU A 12 -1.62 -46.83 -12.87
C GLU A 12 -0.69 -45.78 -12.25
N ALA A 13 0.55 -45.67 -12.72
CA ALA A 13 1.49 -44.66 -12.25
C ALA A 13 1.05 -43.22 -12.63
N THR A 14 0.45 -43.03 -13.80
CA THR A 14 -0.08 -41.74 -14.25
C THR A 14 -1.33 -41.35 -13.48
N ALA A 15 -2.25 -42.32 -13.26
CA ALA A 15 -3.47 -42.09 -12.47
C ALA A 15 -3.16 -41.78 -10.99
N ARG A 16 -2.11 -42.44 -10.43
CA ARG A 16 -1.65 -42.18 -9.06
C ARG A 16 -1.02 -40.81 -8.90
N ARG A 17 -0.27 -40.32 -9.91
CA ARG A 17 0.29 -38.95 -9.92
C ARG A 17 -0.81 -37.88 -10.05
N GLU A 18 -1.80 -38.08 -10.90
CA GLU A 18 -2.92 -37.15 -11.01
C GLU A 18 -3.78 -37.06 -9.75
N HIS A 19 -3.93 -38.18 -9.03
CA HIS A 19 -4.71 -38.22 -7.79
C HIS A 19 -3.94 -37.53 -6.63
N THR A 20 -2.60 -37.66 -6.59
CA THR A 20 -1.75 -36.99 -5.61
C THR A 20 -1.69 -35.49 -5.85
N ASP A 21 -1.70 -35.04 -7.11
CA ASP A 21 -1.65 -33.62 -7.47
C ASP A 21 -2.99 -32.89 -7.22
N ARG A 22 -4.12 -33.60 -7.34
CA ARG A 22 -5.45 -33.06 -6.98
C ARG A 22 -5.64 -32.91 -5.47
N ASP A 23 -5.08 -33.76 -4.65
CA ASP A 23 -5.27 -33.73 -3.19
C ASP A 23 -4.38 -32.67 -2.51
N MET A 24 -3.29 -32.25 -3.17
CA MET A 24 -2.43 -31.15 -2.67
C MET A 24 -3.01 -29.75 -2.89
N ARG A 25 -3.95 -29.59 -3.83
CA ARG A 25 -4.62 -28.29 -4.11
C ARG A 25 -5.75 -27.97 -3.13
N SER A 26 -6.24 -28.91 -2.34
CA SER A 26 -7.46 -28.70 -1.54
C SER A 26 -7.24 -28.35 -0.07
N LYS A 27 -6.02 -28.41 0.44
CA LYS A 27 -5.74 -28.10 1.86
C LYS A 27 -4.85 -26.87 2.00
N ARG A 28 -5.42 -25.69 1.76
CA ARG A 28 -4.81 -24.47 2.30
C ARG A 28 -4.80 -24.58 3.82
N PRO A 29 -3.64 -24.48 4.49
CA PRO A 29 -3.58 -24.59 5.94
C PRO A 29 -4.43 -23.45 6.55
N PRO A 30 -5.22 -23.74 7.62
CA PRO A 30 -6.12 -22.76 8.24
C PRO A 30 -5.39 -21.50 8.74
N ALA A 31 -4.09 -21.58 8.99
CA ALA A 31 -3.24 -20.44 9.33
C ALA A 31 -3.16 -19.39 8.20
N MET A 32 -3.15 -19.83 6.93
CA MET A 32 -3.06 -18.91 5.78
C MET A 32 -4.36 -18.12 5.60
N SER A 33 -5.52 -18.69 5.91
CA SER A 33 -6.80 -17.96 5.89
C SER A 33 -6.90 -16.92 7.01
N LEU A 34 -6.27 -17.16 8.14
CA LEU A 34 -6.21 -16.22 9.26
C LEU A 34 -5.26 -15.05 8.96
N LEU A 35 -4.10 -15.32 8.33
CA LEU A 35 -3.15 -14.30 7.89
C LEU A 35 -3.76 -13.39 6.81
N LEU A 36 -4.44 -13.95 5.82
CA LEU A 36 -5.16 -13.19 4.80
C LEU A 36 -6.28 -12.31 5.42
N ARG A 37 -6.97 -12.80 6.45
CA ARG A 37 -7.96 -11.99 7.19
C ARG A 37 -7.29 -10.82 7.93
N MET A 38 -6.15 -11.03 8.55
CA MET A 38 -5.45 -9.93 9.27
C MET A 38 -4.94 -8.87 8.31
N ASP A 39 -4.42 -9.24 7.15
CA ASP A 39 -3.99 -8.28 6.13
C ASP A 39 -5.17 -7.51 5.54
N THR A 40 -6.29 -8.18 5.30
CA THR A 40 -7.52 -7.52 4.84
C THR A 40 -8.04 -6.55 5.89
N VAL A 41 -8.07 -6.92 7.17
CA VAL A 41 -8.51 -6.06 8.27
C VAL A 41 -7.60 -4.83 8.40
N ARG A 42 -6.28 -5.02 8.33
CA ARG A 42 -5.31 -3.91 8.36
C ARG A 42 -5.47 -2.98 7.16
N ARG A 43 -5.67 -3.55 5.96
CA ARG A 43 -5.91 -2.77 4.73
C ARG A 43 -7.20 -1.97 4.84
N THR A 44 -8.28 -2.60 5.25
CA THR A 44 -9.58 -1.94 5.42
C THR A 44 -9.53 -0.86 6.50
N GLY A 45 -8.93 -1.15 7.64
CA GLY A 45 -8.76 -0.17 8.73
C GLY A 45 -8.00 1.07 8.29
N ARG A 46 -6.93 0.89 7.51
CA ARG A 46 -6.16 1.99 6.93
C ARG A 46 -6.97 2.82 5.95
N VAL A 47 -7.72 2.18 5.05
CA VAL A 47 -8.58 2.89 4.08
C VAL A 47 -9.65 3.69 4.81
N LEU A 48 -10.30 3.10 5.81
CA LEU A 48 -11.32 3.78 6.62
C LEU A 48 -10.74 4.96 7.40
N SER A 49 -9.54 4.82 7.97
CA SER A 49 -8.86 5.91 8.67
C SER A 49 -8.55 7.08 7.74
N LEU A 50 -8.09 6.81 6.52
CA LEU A 50 -7.83 7.84 5.53
C LEU A 50 -9.10 8.51 5.03
N LEU A 51 -10.18 7.75 4.81
CA LEU A 51 -11.48 8.30 4.44
C LEU A 51 -12.03 9.21 5.54
N ALA A 52 -11.93 8.79 6.81
CA ALA A 52 -12.34 9.62 7.94
C ALA A 52 -11.50 10.91 8.05
N LEU A 53 -10.20 10.80 7.81
CA LEU A 53 -9.29 11.94 7.82
C LEU A 53 -9.60 12.94 6.70
N ASP A 54 -9.86 12.44 5.49
CA ASP A 54 -10.27 13.27 4.34
C ASP A 54 -11.62 13.93 4.61
N PHE A 55 -12.57 13.22 5.25
CA PHE A 55 -13.84 13.81 5.66
C PHE A 55 -13.64 15.01 6.59
N VAL A 56 -12.82 14.85 7.61
CA VAL A 56 -12.49 15.92 8.56
C VAL A 56 -11.78 17.07 7.83
N GLY A 57 -10.81 16.77 6.95
CA GLY A 57 -10.08 17.77 6.18
C GLY A 57 -10.98 18.60 5.26
N VAL A 58 -11.88 17.95 4.53
CA VAL A 58 -12.85 18.61 3.65
C VAL A 58 -13.87 19.43 4.45
N ALA A 59 -14.37 18.88 5.56
CA ALA A 59 -15.32 19.59 6.44
C ALA A 59 -14.69 20.86 7.01
N LEU A 60 -13.47 20.78 7.53
CA LEU A 60 -12.73 21.94 8.02
C LEU A 60 -12.45 22.96 6.92
N ALA A 61 -12.13 22.51 5.71
CA ALA A 61 -11.85 23.40 4.58
C ALA A 61 -13.08 24.23 4.18
N ILE A 62 -14.22 23.57 4.03
CA ILE A 62 -15.49 24.25 3.70
C ILE A 62 -15.89 25.20 4.83
N TYR A 63 -15.85 24.71 6.07
CA TYR A 63 -16.23 25.50 7.25
C TYR A 63 -15.36 26.77 7.37
N THR A 64 -14.03 26.62 7.29
CA THR A 64 -13.12 27.79 7.37
C THR A 64 -13.27 28.76 6.19
N ALA A 65 -13.52 28.26 4.98
CA ALA A 65 -13.77 29.12 3.84
C ALA A 65 -15.05 29.94 4.01
N LEU A 66 -16.12 29.34 4.54
CA LEU A 66 -17.38 30.02 4.83
C LEU A 66 -17.24 31.02 5.98
N VAL A 67 -16.55 30.65 7.07
CA VAL A 67 -16.25 31.58 8.15
C VAL A 67 -15.48 32.79 7.65
N LEU A 68 -14.44 32.55 6.84
CA LEU A 68 -13.64 33.64 6.28
C LEU A 68 -14.48 34.57 5.40
N LYS A 69 -15.38 34.01 4.59
CA LYS A 69 -16.33 34.80 3.77
C LYS A 69 -17.20 35.71 4.65
N GLU A 70 -17.82 35.16 5.71
CA GLU A 70 -18.69 35.91 6.62
C GLU A 70 -17.91 36.99 7.41
N VAL A 71 -16.67 36.69 7.81
CA VAL A 71 -15.78 37.67 8.45
C VAL A 71 -15.48 38.84 7.53
N VAL A 72 -15.18 38.55 6.25
CA VAL A 72 -14.86 39.59 5.25
C VAL A 72 -16.09 40.44 4.91
N LEU A 73 -17.28 39.82 4.91
CA LEU A 73 -18.55 40.54 4.65
C LEU A 73 -19.12 41.28 5.87
N GLY A 74 -18.57 41.02 7.07
CA GLY A 74 -18.97 41.71 8.30
C GLY A 74 -20.27 41.18 8.95
N ASP A 75 -20.78 40.03 8.52
CA ASP A 75 -22.04 39.44 9.01
C ASP A 75 -21.81 38.02 9.54
N LEU A 76 -21.09 37.87 10.65
CA LEU A 76 -20.76 36.59 11.27
C LEU A 76 -22.00 35.91 11.86
N ASN A 77 -22.57 34.93 11.12
CA ASN A 77 -23.64 34.09 11.58
C ASN A 77 -23.19 32.61 11.61
N ALA A 78 -22.75 32.13 12.78
CA ALA A 78 -22.24 30.77 12.97
C ALA A 78 -23.26 29.68 12.60
N THR A 79 -24.55 29.91 12.84
CA THR A 79 -25.63 28.94 12.50
C THR A 79 -25.74 28.80 10.98
N ARG A 80 -25.71 29.89 10.23
CA ARG A 80 -25.74 29.87 8.77
C ARG A 80 -24.53 29.14 8.19
N VAL A 81 -23.33 29.44 8.68
CA VAL A 81 -22.09 28.76 8.27
C VAL A 81 -22.18 27.24 8.48
N TYR A 82 -22.72 26.83 9.62
CA TYR A 82 -22.88 25.41 9.92
C TYR A 82 -23.88 24.73 8.97
N GLU A 83 -25.03 25.36 8.72
CA GLU A 83 -26.06 24.83 7.81
C GLU A 83 -25.55 24.74 6.36
N GLU A 84 -24.89 25.79 5.86
CA GLU A 84 -24.27 25.79 4.54
C GLU A 84 -23.20 24.71 4.43
N THR A 85 -22.31 24.56 5.45
CA THR A 85 -21.32 23.49 5.48
C THR A 85 -21.98 22.12 5.40
N ARG A 86 -22.99 21.87 6.20
CA ARG A 86 -23.71 20.59 6.22
C ARG A 86 -24.38 20.27 4.89
N HIS A 87 -24.85 21.27 4.19
CA HIS A 87 -25.48 21.11 2.88
C HIS A 87 -24.48 20.70 1.79
N PHE A 88 -23.32 21.35 1.72
CA PHE A 88 -22.31 21.09 0.68
C PHE A 88 -21.39 19.91 0.97
N LEU A 89 -21.17 19.60 2.25
CA LEU A 89 -20.21 18.60 2.68
C LEU A 89 -20.41 17.20 2.08
N PRO A 90 -21.63 16.63 2.01
CA PRO A 90 -21.80 15.28 1.48
C PRO A 90 -21.37 15.16 0.02
N PHE A 91 -21.72 16.15 -0.81
CA PHE A 91 -21.34 16.17 -2.22
C PHE A 91 -19.84 16.36 -2.39
N ALA A 92 -19.25 17.35 -1.73
CA ALA A 92 -17.81 17.63 -1.81
C ALA A 92 -16.98 16.46 -1.31
N TYR A 93 -17.40 15.82 -0.22
CA TYR A 93 -16.73 14.65 0.33
C TYR A 93 -16.83 13.43 -0.61
N LEU A 94 -18.02 13.13 -1.12
CA LEU A 94 -18.22 12.01 -2.05
C LEU A 94 -17.34 12.17 -3.30
N LEU A 95 -17.32 13.36 -3.87
CA LEU A 95 -16.50 13.69 -5.01
C LEU A 95 -15.00 13.55 -4.71
N THR A 96 -14.57 14.05 -3.54
CA THR A 96 -13.18 13.91 -3.08
C THR A 96 -12.80 12.45 -2.90
N ALA A 97 -13.62 11.67 -2.20
CA ALA A 97 -13.38 10.24 -1.98
C ALA A 97 -13.28 9.45 -3.28
N LEU A 98 -14.17 9.74 -4.25
CA LEU A 98 -14.17 9.08 -5.56
C LEU A 98 -12.90 9.39 -6.36
N LEU A 99 -12.52 10.68 -6.46
CA LEU A 99 -11.33 11.10 -7.20
C LEU A 99 -10.04 10.64 -6.52
N PHE A 100 -9.99 10.61 -5.20
CA PHE A 100 -8.86 10.06 -4.44
C PHE A 100 -8.73 8.55 -4.62
N ALA A 101 -9.84 7.81 -4.63
CA ALA A 101 -9.85 6.38 -4.93
C ALA A 101 -9.34 6.12 -6.35
N ARG A 102 -9.83 6.88 -7.34
CA ARG A 102 -9.38 6.79 -8.73
C ARG A 102 -7.88 7.11 -8.87
N SER A 103 -7.37 8.06 -8.09
CA SER A 103 -5.96 8.47 -8.11
C SER A 103 -5.02 7.55 -7.33
N GLY A 104 -5.53 6.45 -6.76
CA GLY A 104 -4.73 5.49 -5.99
C GLY A 104 -4.26 6.01 -4.63
N LEU A 105 -4.85 7.11 -4.11
CA LEU A 105 -4.43 7.72 -2.84
C LEU A 105 -4.77 6.88 -1.60
N TYR A 106 -5.57 5.83 -1.74
CA TYR A 106 -5.87 4.84 -0.70
C TYR A 106 -5.05 3.54 -0.85
N ALA A 107 -4.11 3.48 -1.79
CA ALA A 107 -3.23 2.34 -2.00
C ALA A 107 -2.28 2.09 -0.82
N ALA A 108 -1.50 1.01 -0.87
CA ALA A 108 -0.48 0.72 0.12
C ALA A 108 0.57 1.84 0.19
N ARG A 109 1.19 2.03 1.36
CA ARG A 109 2.14 3.13 1.62
C ARG A 109 3.28 3.19 0.59
N SER A 110 3.81 2.03 0.19
CA SER A 110 4.88 1.90 -0.80
C SER A 110 4.45 2.29 -2.23
N GLN A 111 3.15 2.24 -2.52
CA GLN A 111 2.58 2.52 -3.84
C GLN A 111 1.85 3.87 -3.90
N ARG A 112 1.83 4.64 -2.79
CA ARG A 112 1.13 5.91 -2.78
C ARG A 112 1.86 6.94 -3.61
N PRO A 113 1.15 7.60 -4.51
CA PRO A 113 1.71 8.74 -5.21
C PRO A 113 1.95 9.89 -4.23
N GLY A 114 3.01 10.66 -4.48
CA GLY A 114 3.42 11.78 -3.65
C GLY A 114 2.40 12.93 -3.59
N LEU A 115 2.76 13.97 -2.86
CA LEU A 115 1.94 15.14 -2.55
C LEU A 115 1.37 15.82 -3.80
N SER A 116 2.11 15.78 -4.92
CA SER A 116 1.68 16.33 -6.21
C SER A 116 0.38 15.71 -6.72
N ARG A 117 0.15 14.42 -6.45
CA ARG A 117 -1.08 13.73 -6.85
C ARG A 117 -2.27 14.14 -5.97
N ILE A 118 -2.05 14.44 -4.69
CA ILE A 118 -3.09 14.97 -3.79
C ILE A 118 -3.53 16.34 -4.31
N VAL A 119 -2.57 17.20 -4.62
CA VAL A 119 -2.82 18.54 -5.17
C VAL A 119 -3.62 18.44 -6.49
N ALA A 120 -3.17 17.62 -7.42
CA ALA A 120 -3.86 17.42 -8.70
C ALA A 120 -5.29 16.89 -8.52
N ALA A 121 -5.51 15.96 -7.59
CA ALA A 121 -6.84 15.41 -7.30
C ALA A 121 -7.76 16.46 -6.67
N LEU A 122 -7.28 17.30 -5.77
CA LEU A 122 -8.06 18.39 -5.17
C LEU A 122 -8.42 19.46 -6.20
N PHE A 123 -7.52 19.80 -7.13
CA PHE A 123 -7.84 20.66 -8.25
C PHE A 123 -8.95 20.06 -9.14
N GLN A 124 -8.89 18.75 -9.40
CA GLN A 124 -9.96 18.06 -10.15
C GLN A 124 -11.29 18.10 -9.39
N VAL A 125 -11.28 17.92 -8.06
CA VAL A 125 -12.48 18.05 -7.22
C VAL A 125 -13.08 19.44 -7.37
N ALA A 126 -12.27 20.48 -7.20
CA ALA A 126 -12.73 21.88 -7.30
C ALA A 126 -13.27 22.17 -8.70
N PHE A 127 -12.60 21.69 -9.75
CA PHE A 127 -13.02 21.90 -11.14
C PHE A 127 -14.36 21.22 -11.44
N VAL A 128 -14.54 19.96 -11.02
CA VAL A 128 -15.81 19.24 -11.20
C VAL A 128 -16.94 19.88 -10.40
N ALA A 129 -16.65 20.30 -9.15
CA ALA A 129 -17.61 21.00 -8.32
C ALA A 129 -18.04 22.35 -8.95
N LEU A 130 -17.10 23.08 -9.54
CA LEU A 130 -17.38 24.33 -10.25
C LEU A 130 -18.28 24.09 -11.48
N ILE A 131 -17.97 23.09 -12.30
CA ILE A 131 -18.81 22.72 -13.46
C ILE A 131 -20.22 22.36 -13.00
N PHE A 132 -20.33 21.54 -11.96
CA PHE A 132 -21.62 21.15 -11.40
C PHE A 132 -22.42 22.36 -10.93
N ALA A 133 -21.77 23.31 -10.23
CA ALA A 133 -22.37 24.54 -9.78
C ALA A 133 -22.95 25.38 -10.92
N VAL A 134 -22.18 25.54 -12.00
CA VAL A 134 -22.60 26.29 -13.19
C VAL A 134 -23.79 25.63 -13.88
N ILE A 135 -23.78 24.29 -14.02
CA ILE A 135 -24.86 23.55 -14.67
C ILE A 135 -26.15 23.55 -13.84
N SER A 136 -26.03 23.42 -12.50
CA SER A 136 -27.18 23.37 -11.60
C SER A 136 -27.87 24.72 -11.41
N GLY A 137 -27.32 25.81 -11.98
CA GLY A 137 -27.89 27.15 -11.85
C GLY A 137 -27.88 27.69 -10.41
N GLU A 138 -27.21 27.02 -9.51
CA GLU A 138 -26.99 27.46 -8.15
C GLU A 138 -26.22 28.79 -8.21
N GLN A 139 -26.84 29.84 -7.72
CA GLN A 139 -26.16 31.14 -7.59
C GLN A 139 -25.18 31.03 -6.42
N PHE A 140 -24.04 30.37 -6.68
CA PHE A 140 -22.92 30.40 -5.72
C PHE A 140 -22.44 31.85 -5.63
N SER A 141 -22.83 32.49 -4.56
CA SER A 141 -22.69 33.93 -4.37
C SER A 141 -21.24 34.44 -4.31
N SER A 142 -20.22 33.57 -4.53
CA SER A 142 -18.84 34.02 -4.61
C SER A 142 -17.88 32.93 -5.06
N PHE A 143 -17.12 33.20 -6.12
CA PHE A 143 -15.90 32.44 -6.49
C PHE A 143 -14.94 32.26 -5.30
N TYR A 144 -14.98 33.14 -4.30
CA TYR A 144 -14.20 33.07 -3.07
C TYR A 144 -14.40 31.76 -2.31
N ILE A 145 -15.60 31.15 -2.32
CA ILE A 145 -15.87 29.88 -1.65
C ILE A 145 -15.09 28.75 -2.31
N PHE A 146 -15.01 28.73 -3.64
CA PHE A 146 -14.29 27.68 -4.36
C PHE A 146 -12.78 27.80 -4.17
N TYR A 147 -12.23 28.99 -4.35
CA TYR A 147 -10.79 29.21 -4.16
C TYR A 147 -10.39 29.09 -2.70
N GLY A 148 -11.20 29.61 -1.78
CA GLY A 148 -10.96 29.50 -0.35
C GLY A 148 -11.03 28.05 0.13
N SER A 149 -12.07 27.31 -0.24
CA SER A 149 -12.19 25.91 0.16
C SER A 149 -11.11 25.04 -0.48
N LEU A 150 -10.68 25.31 -1.71
CA LEU A 150 -9.55 24.61 -2.33
C LEU A 150 -8.24 24.89 -1.59
N ALA A 151 -7.95 26.15 -1.25
CA ALA A 151 -6.73 26.50 -0.52
C ALA A 151 -6.70 25.85 0.87
N PHE A 152 -7.81 25.91 1.61
CA PHE A 152 -7.92 25.24 2.90
C PHE A 152 -7.94 23.70 2.78
N ALA A 153 -8.54 23.11 1.74
CA ALA A 153 -8.48 21.68 1.51
C ALA A 153 -7.05 21.22 1.22
N LEU A 154 -6.28 21.97 0.42
CA LEU A 154 -4.87 21.68 0.22
C LEU A 154 -4.10 21.70 1.53
N LEU A 155 -4.37 22.65 2.41
CA LEU A 155 -3.70 22.75 3.71
C LEU A 155 -4.11 21.61 4.65
N TYR A 156 -5.42 21.45 4.88
CA TYR A 156 -5.93 20.50 5.88
C TYR A 156 -5.77 19.04 5.44
N VAL A 157 -6.17 18.69 4.21
CA VAL A 157 -6.08 17.30 3.74
C VAL A 157 -4.62 16.86 3.65
N SER A 158 -3.73 17.70 3.08
CA SER A 158 -2.31 17.38 3.00
C SER A 158 -1.65 17.35 4.39
N GLY A 159 -1.95 18.32 5.25
CA GLY A 159 -1.41 18.39 6.61
C GLY A 159 -1.85 17.21 7.47
N LEU A 160 -3.15 16.90 7.49
CA LEU A 160 -3.68 15.76 8.25
C LEU A 160 -3.12 14.44 7.77
N ARG A 161 -2.97 14.27 6.45
CA ARG A 161 -2.33 13.06 5.88
C ARG A 161 -0.86 12.97 6.26
N ALA A 162 -0.11 14.06 6.22
CA ALA A 162 1.29 14.09 6.64
C ALA A 162 1.45 13.74 8.14
N VAL A 163 0.60 14.31 8.99
CA VAL A 163 0.55 13.98 10.42
C VAL A 163 0.21 12.49 10.63
N TYR A 164 -0.80 11.98 9.94
CA TYR A 164 -1.17 10.56 10.02
C TYR A 164 0.00 9.64 9.61
N GLU A 165 0.69 9.96 8.54
CA GLU A 165 1.84 9.17 8.10
C GLU A 165 3.01 9.21 9.08
N SER A 166 3.28 10.40 9.66
CA SER A 166 4.31 10.57 10.68
C SER A 166 3.97 9.81 11.96
N VAL A 167 2.76 9.99 12.49
CA VAL A 167 2.30 9.30 13.71
C VAL A 167 2.28 7.79 13.50
N THR A 168 1.76 7.32 12.37
CA THR A 168 1.72 5.88 12.07
C THR A 168 3.14 5.32 11.93
N GLY A 169 4.06 6.07 11.32
CA GLY A 169 5.48 5.71 11.22
C GLY A 169 6.15 5.58 12.59
N VAL A 170 5.96 6.58 13.45
CA VAL A 170 6.51 6.58 14.82
C VAL A 170 5.93 5.45 15.66
N LEU A 171 4.61 5.24 15.60
CA LEU A 171 3.96 4.15 16.35
C LEU A 171 4.43 2.77 15.91
N LEU A 172 4.57 2.53 14.61
CA LEU A 172 5.10 1.27 14.09
C LEU A 172 6.55 1.05 14.51
N HIS A 173 7.36 2.12 14.48
CA HIS A 173 8.75 2.06 14.94
C HIS A 173 8.85 1.81 16.45
N ALA A 174 8.04 2.49 17.25
CA ALA A 174 7.97 2.30 18.70
C ALA A 174 7.45 0.90 19.09
N ALA A 175 6.55 0.33 18.27
CA ALA A 175 6.08 -1.05 18.43
C ALA A 175 7.13 -2.11 18.00
N GLY A 176 8.33 -1.70 17.60
CA GLY A 176 9.39 -2.62 17.16
C GLY A 176 9.10 -3.31 15.83
N TYR A 177 8.12 -2.81 15.07
CA TYR A 177 7.80 -3.37 13.76
C TYR A 177 8.91 -3.01 12.78
N ARG A 178 9.70 -4.02 12.40
CA ARG A 178 10.70 -3.93 11.34
C ARG A 178 10.22 -4.77 10.16
N ARG A 179 10.27 -4.23 8.97
CA ARG A 179 10.01 -5.01 7.76
C ARG A 179 11.12 -6.02 7.59
N ARG A 180 10.75 -7.29 7.45
CA ARG A 180 11.71 -8.36 7.25
C ARG A 180 12.09 -8.43 5.78
N ALA A 181 13.33 -8.04 5.48
CA ALA A 181 13.89 -8.05 4.13
C ALA A 181 14.86 -9.23 3.97
N MET A 182 14.90 -9.75 2.75
CA MET A 182 15.86 -10.76 2.34
C MET A 182 16.66 -10.23 1.15
N LEU A 183 17.97 -10.46 1.17
CA LEU A 183 18.85 -10.12 0.07
C LEU A 183 19.03 -11.30 -0.87
N ILE A 184 19.00 -11.04 -2.18
CA ILE A 184 19.31 -12.04 -3.20
C ILE A 184 20.39 -11.49 -4.12
N GLY A 185 21.39 -12.31 -4.41
CA GLY A 185 22.47 -11.88 -5.29
C GLY A 185 23.44 -12.99 -5.65
N THR A 186 24.46 -12.62 -6.42
CA THR A 186 25.56 -13.53 -6.82
C THR A 186 26.59 -13.73 -5.71
N GLY A 187 26.49 -12.96 -4.62
CA GLY A 187 27.35 -13.03 -3.44
C GLY A 187 28.29 -11.82 -3.29
N LYS A 188 28.68 -11.17 -4.38
CA LYS A 188 29.71 -10.12 -4.37
C LYS A 188 29.28 -8.84 -3.63
N HIS A 189 28.03 -8.41 -3.80
CA HIS A 189 27.53 -7.12 -3.27
C HIS A 189 26.56 -7.29 -2.09
N ILE A 190 26.25 -8.52 -1.71
CA ILE A 190 25.34 -8.80 -0.56
C ILE A 190 25.83 -8.15 0.74
N PRO A 191 27.11 -8.25 1.12
CA PRO A 191 27.61 -7.62 2.35
C PRO A 191 27.50 -6.10 2.33
N ASP A 192 27.88 -5.47 1.21
CA ASP A 192 27.86 -4.02 1.07
C ASP A 192 26.44 -3.48 1.16
N VAL A 193 25.48 -4.15 0.49
CA VAL A 193 24.06 -3.77 0.54
C VAL A 193 23.47 -4.01 1.94
N ALA A 194 23.84 -5.11 2.59
CA ALA A 194 23.39 -5.39 3.96
C ALA A 194 23.88 -4.33 4.95
N HIS A 195 25.15 -3.93 4.81
CA HIS A 195 25.76 -2.88 5.64
C HIS A 195 25.10 -1.51 5.40
N ALA A 196 24.93 -1.13 4.14
CA ALA A 196 24.26 0.12 3.76
C ALA A 196 22.81 0.20 4.25
N LEU A 197 22.07 -0.93 4.21
CA LEU A 197 20.72 -1.01 4.74
C LEU A 197 20.69 -0.98 6.27
N GLY A 198 21.70 -1.56 6.93
CA GLY A 198 21.86 -1.53 8.38
C GLY A 198 22.18 -0.13 8.90
N GLU A 199 23.05 0.61 8.24
CA GLU A 199 23.42 1.99 8.60
C GLU A 199 22.33 3.00 8.22
N GLY A 200 21.62 2.77 7.10
CA GLY A 200 20.51 3.60 6.64
C GLY A 200 19.19 3.44 7.44
N ALA A 201 19.18 2.62 8.48
CA ALA A 201 18.00 2.26 9.29
C ALA A 201 17.28 3.44 9.96
N HIS A 202 17.83 4.66 9.89
CA HIS A 202 17.14 5.87 10.36
C HIS A 202 15.96 6.29 9.48
N HIS A 203 15.86 5.80 8.21
CA HIS A 203 14.83 6.22 7.27
C HIS A 203 13.86 5.11 6.84
N ALA A 204 14.24 3.83 6.97
CA ALA A 204 13.34 2.70 6.74
C ALA A 204 13.72 1.57 7.72
N PRO A 205 12.82 1.18 8.63
CA PRO A 205 13.08 0.09 9.56
C PRO A 205 13.02 -1.25 8.80
N LEU A 206 14.12 -1.58 8.11
CA LEU A 206 14.34 -2.85 7.44
C LEU A 206 15.21 -3.73 8.32
N GLU A 207 14.76 -4.93 8.61
CA GLU A 207 15.53 -5.98 9.26
C GLU A 207 15.97 -6.98 8.19
N VAL A 208 17.25 -7.00 7.86
CA VAL A 208 17.80 -8.01 6.96
C VAL A 208 17.86 -9.34 7.72
N VAL A 209 16.95 -10.24 7.38
CA VAL A 209 16.83 -11.56 8.01
C VAL A 209 17.95 -12.52 7.59
N GLY A 210 18.41 -12.34 6.34
CA GLY A 210 19.45 -13.14 5.75
C GLY A 210 19.51 -12.97 4.23
N TYR A 211 20.24 -13.88 3.58
CA TYR A 211 20.44 -13.81 2.14
C TYR A 211 20.23 -15.16 1.46
N ILE A 212 19.95 -15.12 0.17
CA ILE A 212 20.07 -16.21 -0.78
C ILE A 212 21.10 -15.83 -1.83
N SER A 213 22.13 -16.66 -2.00
CA SER A 213 23.18 -16.42 -3.01
C SER A 213 23.17 -17.52 -4.06
N LEU A 214 23.38 -17.11 -5.34
CA LEU A 214 23.58 -18.05 -6.44
C LEU A 214 24.93 -18.79 -6.33
N ARG A 215 25.88 -18.23 -5.57
CA ARG A 215 27.19 -18.86 -5.31
C ARG A 215 27.34 -19.02 -3.80
N PRO A 216 28.07 -20.05 -3.36
CA PRO A 216 28.39 -20.20 -1.96
C PRO A 216 29.08 -18.93 -1.44
N LEU A 217 28.48 -18.34 -0.42
CA LEU A 217 28.99 -17.17 0.26
C LEU A 217 29.00 -17.48 1.76
N ASP A 218 30.16 -17.31 2.39
CA ASP A 218 30.34 -17.50 3.82
C ASP A 218 30.74 -16.16 4.42
N GLU A 219 29.73 -15.32 4.72
CA GLU A 219 29.92 -14.00 5.30
C GLU A 219 29.57 -14.00 6.79
N PRO A 220 30.52 -13.65 7.65
CA PRO A 220 30.28 -13.60 9.07
C PRO A 220 29.28 -12.47 9.40
N GLY A 221 28.17 -12.84 10.04
CA GLY A 221 27.13 -11.89 10.47
C GLY A 221 25.87 -11.90 9.61
N LEU A 222 25.88 -12.54 8.44
CA LEU A 222 24.70 -12.72 7.61
C LEU A 222 24.29 -14.19 7.54
N ARG A 223 23.01 -14.47 7.81
CA ARG A 223 22.48 -15.84 7.78
C ARG A 223 22.13 -16.25 6.35
N SER A 224 22.71 -17.31 5.84
CA SER A 224 22.23 -17.95 4.61
C SER A 224 20.87 -18.60 4.86
N LEU A 225 19.89 -18.30 4.02
CA LEU A 225 18.52 -18.81 4.13
C LEU A 225 18.25 -20.05 3.24
N GLY A 226 19.19 -20.36 2.34
CA GLY A 226 19.09 -21.49 1.42
C GLY A 226 19.41 -21.11 -0.02
N THR A 227 18.82 -21.84 -0.95
CA THR A 227 18.99 -21.66 -2.40
C THR A 227 17.76 -21.02 -3.04
N LEU A 228 17.89 -20.60 -4.30
CA LEU A 228 16.77 -20.03 -5.05
C LEU A 228 15.61 -21.04 -5.23
N GLU A 229 15.93 -22.34 -5.28
CA GLU A 229 14.93 -23.40 -5.39
C GLU A 229 14.00 -23.48 -4.17
N ASP A 230 14.52 -23.12 -2.98
CA ASP A 230 13.78 -23.12 -1.72
C ASP A 230 13.05 -21.80 -1.43
N LEU A 231 13.15 -20.82 -2.34
CA LEU A 231 12.65 -19.46 -2.13
C LEU A 231 11.21 -19.39 -1.59
N ALA A 232 10.30 -20.14 -2.20
CA ALA A 232 8.89 -20.13 -1.78
C ALA A 232 8.70 -20.60 -0.34
N GLY A 233 9.49 -21.60 0.08
CA GLY A 233 9.51 -22.10 1.45
C GLY A 233 10.12 -21.11 2.44
N VAL A 234 11.16 -20.40 2.02
CA VAL A 234 11.85 -19.39 2.83
C VAL A 234 10.95 -18.16 3.04
N LEU A 235 10.32 -17.66 1.98
CA LEU A 235 9.40 -16.52 2.05
C LEU A 235 8.28 -16.76 3.08
N GLY A 236 7.68 -17.95 3.07
CA GLY A 236 6.60 -18.29 4.01
C GLY A 236 7.10 -18.54 5.44
N ARG A 237 8.21 -19.26 5.61
CA ARG A 237 8.75 -19.63 6.92
C ARG A 237 9.32 -18.44 7.67
N GLU A 238 10.08 -17.59 6.98
CA GLU A 238 10.75 -16.45 7.58
C GLU A 238 9.87 -15.18 7.56
N ARG A 239 8.67 -15.22 6.98
CA ARG A 239 7.74 -14.11 6.86
C ARG A 239 8.40 -12.87 6.23
N ILE A 240 9.03 -13.08 5.11
CA ILE A 240 9.70 -12.01 4.36
C ILE A 240 8.63 -11.12 3.73
N GLU A 241 8.78 -9.82 3.91
CA GLU A 241 7.88 -8.80 3.36
C GLU A 241 8.48 -8.07 2.15
N GLU A 242 9.80 -8.13 2.02
CA GLU A 242 10.53 -7.44 0.97
C GLU A 242 11.73 -8.25 0.50
N VAL A 243 11.91 -8.36 -0.80
CA VAL A 243 13.05 -9.02 -1.43
C VAL A 243 13.85 -7.99 -2.19
N ILE A 244 15.14 -7.90 -1.88
CA ILE A 244 16.06 -6.91 -2.47
C ILE A 244 17.11 -7.66 -3.27
N ILE A 245 17.19 -7.35 -4.56
CA ILE A 245 18.27 -7.86 -5.42
C ILE A 245 19.50 -6.98 -5.19
N ALA A 246 20.57 -7.58 -4.66
CA ALA A 246 21.77 -6.86 -4.27
C ALA A 246 22.69 -6.53 -5.46
N ASP A 247 22.58 -7.25 -6.55
CA ASP A 247 23.46 -7.10 -7.72
C ASP A 247 22.73 -6.47 -8.90
N SER A 248 23.33 -5.45 -9.53
CA SER A 248 22.87 -4.88 -10.81
C SER A 248 23.01 -5.85 -11.98
N ASP A 249 23.96 -6.78 -11.87
CA ASP A 249 24.29 -7.76 -12.90
C ASP A 249 23.62 -9.13 -12.65
N PHE A 250 22.51 -9.12 -11.88
CA PHE A 250 21.75 -10.33 -11.61
C PHE A 250 21.16 -10.87 -12.94
N PRO A 251 21.27 -12.18 -13.22
CA PRO A 251 20.83 -12.75 -14.47
C PRO A 251 19.34 -12.47 -14.72
N GLN A 252 19.00 -11.96 -15.90
CA GLN A 252 17.64 -11.48 -16.21
C GLN A 252 16.59 -12.61 -16.17
N VAL A 253 16.96 -13.80 -16.57
CA VAL A 253 16.04 -14.95 -16.61
C VAL A 253 15.62 -15.32 -15.17
N GLU A 254 16.60 -15.44 -14.29
CA GLU A 254 16.38 -15.73 -12.86
C GLU A 254 15.66 -14.58 -12.16
N ALA A 255 15.94 -13.32 -12.56
CA ALA A 255 15.25 -12.16 -12.00
C ALA A 255 13.75 -12.18 -12.32
N VAL A 256 13.36 -12.52 -13.53
CA VAL A 256 11.95 -12.62 -13.94
C VAL A 256 11.23 -13.72 -13.17
N GLU A 257 11.86 -14.89 -13.07
CA GLU A 257 11.30 -16.02 -12.31
C GLU A 257 11.15 -15.70 -10.81
N LEU A 258 12.16 -15.02 -10.24
CA LEU A 258 12.17 -14.52 -8.88
C LEU A 258 10.98 -13.58 -8.62
N VAL A 259 10.81 -12.58 -9.48
CA VAL A 259 9.72 -11.59 -9.37
C VAL A 259 8.36 -12.29 -9.46
N ASP A 260 8.21 -13.25 -10.38
CA ASP A 260 6.96 -13.99 -10.52
C ASP A 260 6.66 -14.88 -9.30
N GLN A 261 7.68 -15.47 -8.69
CA GLN A 261 7.53 -16.22 -7.43
C GLN A 261 7.16 -15.30 -6.26
N CYS A 262 7.82 -14.14 -6.12
CA CYS A 262 7.48 -13.15 -5.09
C CYS A 262 6.04 -12.67 -5.24
N HIS A 263 5.60 -12.32 -6.46
CA HIS A 263 4.22 -11.92 -6.73
C HIS A 263 3.19 -13.01 -6.37
N ARG A 264 3.50 -14.27 -6.64
CA ARG A 264 2.61 -15.40 -6.25
C ARG A 264 2.48 -15.56 -4.75
N GLN A 265 3.50 -15.18 -3.99
CA GLN A 265 3.53 -15.24 -2.52
C GLN A 265 3.02 -13.95 -1.86
N GLY A 266 2.80 -12.88 -2.65
CA GLY A 266 2.31 -11.59 -2.17
C GLY A 266 3.39 -10.72 -1.53
N VAL A 267 4.67 -10.94 -1.91
CA VAL A 267 5.86 -10.18 -1.50
C VAL A 267 6.28 -9.21 -2.58
#